data_095811aaed703e4728c337ea46474f3a
#
_entry.id   095811aaed703e4728c337ea46474f3a
#
_cell.length_a   1.000
_cell.length_b   1.000
_cell.length_c   1.000
_cell.angle_alpha   90.00
_cell.angle_beta   90.00
_cell.angle_gamma   90.00
#
_symmetry.space_group_name_H-M   'P 1'
#
loop_
_entity.id
_entity.type
_entity.pdbx_description
1 polymer ?
#
loop_
_entity_poly.entity_id
_entity_poly.type
_entity_poly.pdbx_seq_one_letter_code
_entity_poly.pdbx_strand_id
1 'polypeptide(L)'
;GVVQECRRRRYGTVIVPFPAAELTEALAQPLHRSGIALWVHEKCAHTAPGARVLVCTALSGGDIENRLSACCRAFGADRIVLDLQRLRMDFPLPCPTGEGIPLTDEQLAALQTGRQIFFSRELGARYFTYRRGGETRFVLLDDGDTLHRKIALGERLGIHRGLLTLPECADILRDLTG
;
A
#
# COMPACT_ATOMS: atom_id res chain seq x y z
N GLY A 1 19.93 -12.36 -17.85
CA GLY A 1 19.22 -11.13 -17.46
C GLY A 1 17.79 -11.43 -17.01
N VAL A 2 17.05 -10.41 -16.51
CA VAL A 2 15.71 -10.54 -15.91
C VAL A 2 14.71 -11.22 -16.86
N VAL A 3 14.66 -10.83 -18.13
CA VAL A 3 13.76 -11.44 -19.13
C VAL A 3 14.00 -12.95 -19.29
N GLN A 4 15.27 -13.35 -19.34
CA GLN A 4 15.64 -14.75 -19.47
C GLN A 4 15.20 -15.58 -18.25
N GLU A 5 15.38 -15.01 -17.05
CA GLU A 5 14.92 -15.63 -15.81
C GLU A 5 13.39 -15.73 -15.73
N CYS A 6 12.67 -14.70 -16.13
CA CYS A 6 11.21 -14.70 -16.20
C CYS A 6 10.71 -15.80 -17.14
N ARG A 7 11.33 -15.93 -18.32
CA ARG A 7 10.98 -17.00 -19.28
C ARG A 7 11.25 -18.39 -18.72
N ARG A 8 12.44 -18.58 -18.11
CA ARG A 8 12.84 -19.86 -17.51
C ARG A 8 11.87 -20.28 -16.39
N ARG A 9 11.42 -19.33 -15.57
CA ARG A 9 10.50 -19.58 -14.45
C ARG A 9 9.02 -19.38 -14.79
N ARG A 10 8.71 -18.99 -16.01
CA ARG A 10 7.34 -18.71 -16.49
C ARG A 10 6.66 -17.58 -15.68
N TYR A 11 7.43 -16.56 -15.27
CA TYR A 11 6.87 -15.38 -14.64
C TYR A 11 6.28 -14.44 -15.70
N GLY A 12 5.02 -14.04 -15.52
CA GLY A 12 4.31 -13.12 -16.41
C GLY A 12 4.39 -11.66 -15.97
N THR A 13 4.94 -11.39 -14.78
CA THR A 13 4.99 -10.03 -14.20
C THR A 13 6.29 -9.83 -13.42
N VAL A 14 6.85 -8.63 -13.56
CA VAL A 14 7.94 -8.13 -12.71
C VAL A 14 7.40 -6.94 -11.92
N ILE A 15 7.66 -6.92 -10.60
CA ILE A 15 7.19 -5.85 -9.71
C ILE A 15 8.41 -5.16 -9.11
N VAL A 16 8.45 -3.81 -9.22
CA VAL A 16 9.44 -2.93 -8.60
C VAL A 16 8.70 -2.00 -7.63
N PRO A 17 8.50 -2.42 -6.36
CA PRO A 17 7.61 -1.74 -5.42
C PRO A 17 8.27 -0.54 -4.70
N PHE A 18 9.47 -0.18 -5.06
CA PHE A 18 10.24 0.92 -4.49
C PHE A 18 10.68 1.91 -5.59
N PRO A 19 10.97 3.19 -5.22
CA PRO A 19 11.39 4.19 -6.19
C PRO A 19 12.81 3.90 -6.72
N ALA A 20 12.90 3.38 -7.94
CA ALA A 20 14.13 3.04 -8.63
C ALA A 20 14.01 3.39 -10.13
N ALA A 21 14.10 4.68 -10.45
CA ALA A 21 13.83 5.19 -11.79
C ALA A 21 14.71 4.55 -12.87
N GLU A 22 16.03 4.49 -12.67
CA GLU A 22 16.99 3.90 -13.62
C GLU A 22 16.71 2.42 -13.88
N LEU A 23 16.42 1.65 -12.81
CA LEU A 23 16.06 0.23 -12.94
C LEU A 23 14.75 0.07 -13.72
N THR A 24 13.76 0.89 -13.40
CA THR A 24 12.44 0.86 -14.03
C THR A 24 12.55 1.16 -15.53
N GLU A 25 13.32 2.18 -15.89
CA GLU A 25 13.58 2.56 -17.28
C GLU A 25 14.31 1.44 -18.04
N ALA A 26 15.37 0.87 -17.43
CA ALA A 26 16.13 -0.22 -18.03
C ALA A 26 15.30 -1.49 -18.26
N LEU A 27 14.29 -1.75 -17.43
CA LEU A 27 13.41 -2.92 -17.53
C LEU A 27 12.23 -2.72 -18.48
N ALA A 28 11.75 -1.48 -18.68
CA ALA A 28 10.49 -1.19 -19.37
C ALA A 28 10.41 -1.79 -20.78
N GLN A 29 11.37 -1.46 -21.65
CA GLN A 29 11.35 -1.95 -23.04
C GLN A 29 11.62 -3.46 -23.17
N PRO A 30 12.65 -4.05 -22.52
CA PRO A 30 12.91 -5.47 -22.62
C PRO A 30 11.74 -6.34 -22.16
N LEU A 31 11.05 -5.97 -21.07
CA LEU A 31 9.89 -6.70 -20.57
C LEU A 31 8.69 -6.54 -21.51
N HIS A 32 8.41 -5.32 -21.97
CA HIS A 32 7.33 -5.05 -22.91
C HIS A 32 7.46 -5.90 -24.20
N ARG A 33 8.64 -5.91 -24.83
CA ARG A 33 8.92 -6.71 -26.03
C ARG A 33 8.78 -8.22 -25.79
N SER A 34 8.88 -8.64 -24.55
CA SER A 34 8.79 -10.06 -24.16
C SER A 34 7.39 -10.46 -23.67
N GLY A 35 6.41 -9.53 -23.68
CA GLY A 35 5.06 -9.76 -23.20
C GLY A 35 4.97 -9.98 -21.70
N ILE A 36 5.99 -9.51 -20.93
CA ILE A 36 6.04 -9.60 -19.48
C ILE A 36 5.56 -8.27 -18.91
N ALA A 37 4.56 -8.29 -18.03
CA ALA A 37 4.03 -7.10 -17.41
C ALA A 37 5.06 -6.49 -16.43
N LEU A 38 5.11 -5.15 -16.38
CA LEU A 38 5.92 -4.41 -15.40
C LEU A 38 4.97 -3.60 -14.50
N TRP A 39 5.15 -3.72 -13.19
CA TRP A 39 4.48 -2.92 -12.18
C TRP A 39 5.53 -2.09 -11.44
N VAL A 40 5.29 -0.79 -11.33
CA VAL A 40 6.28 0.17 -10.81
C VAL A 40 5.70 1.01 -9.70
N HIS A 41 6.56 1.46 -8.79
CA HIS A 41 6.19 2.45 -7.79
C HIS A 41 5.72 3.75 -8.47
N GLU A 42 4.71 4.43 -7.92
CA GLU A 42 4.09 5.64 -8.50
C GLU A 42 5.09 6.74 -8.89
N LYS A 43 6.16 6.93 -8.11
CA LYS A 43 7.23 7.90 -8.40
C LYS A 43 8.01 7.57 -9.69
N CYS A 44 7.93 6.35 -10.18
CA CYS A 44 8.60 5.88 -11.39
C CYS A 44 7.65 5.68 -12.58
N ALA A 45 6.37 6.07 -12.46
CA ALA A 45 5.37 5.88 -13.51
C ALA A 45 5.74 6.57 -14.85
N HIS A 46 6.52 7.65 -14.77
CA HIS A 46 6.99 8.42 -15.94
C HIS A 46 8.11 7.71 -16.71
N THR A 47 8.92 6.85 -16.08
CA THR A 47 10.00 6.10 -16.73
C THR A 47 9.52 4.85 -17.46
N ALA A 48 8.28 4.41 -17.21
CA ALA A 48 7.67 3.25 -17.84
C ALA A 48 6.20 3.52 -18.19
N PRO A 49 5.89 4.27 -19.25
CA PRO A 49 4.52 4.71 -19.59
C PRO A 49 3.52 3.56 -19.78
N GLY A 50 3.97 2.38 -20.21
CA GLY A 50 3.14 1.19 -20.39
C GLY A 50 3.01 0.30 -19.15
N ALA A 51 3.72 0.61 -18.07
CA ALA A 51 3.68 -0.18 -16.83
C ALA A 51 2.41 0.10 -16.01
N ARG A 52 2.02 -0.84 -15.15
CA ARG A 52 1.05 -0.58 -14.09
C ARG A 52 1.71 0.18 -12.95
N VAL A 53 0.92 0.97 -12.25
CA VAL A 53 1.40 1.89 -11.20
C VAL A 53 0.91 1.41 -9.84
N LEU A 54 1.84 1.08 -8.97
CA LEU A 54 1.57 0.73 -7.58
C LEU A 54 1.32 2.01 -6.78
N VAL A 55 0.14 2.13 -6.20
CA VAL A 55 -0.26 3.26 -5.36
C VAL A 55 -0.52 2.76 -3.94
N CYS A 56 0.33 3.19 -3.01
CA CYS A 56 0.23 2.80 -1.61
C CYS A 56 -1.03 3.38 -0.96
N THR A 57 -1.78 2.52 -0.26
CA THR A 57 -3.00 2.88 0.48
C THR A 57 -2.78 3.05 1.98
N ALA A 58 -1.56 2.83 2.48
CA ALA A 58 -1.17 3.01 3.87
C ALA A 58 -0.79 4.47 4.12
N LEU A 59 -1.79 5.31 4.44
CA LEU A 59 -1.59 6.74 4.65
C LEU A 59 -1.46 7.07 6.14
N SER A 60 -0.49 7.92 6.49
CA SER A 60 -0.36 8.53 7.82
C SER A 60 -0.95 9.94 7.91
N GLY A 61 -1.45 10.48 6.81
CA GLY A 61 -2.10 11.79 6.73
C GLY A 61 -2.77 12.01 5.38
N GLY A 62 -3.57 13.07 5.28
CA GLY A 62 -4.34 13.38 4.09
C GLY A 62 -5.66 12.60 4.00
N ASP A 63 -6.19 12.49 2.79
CA ASP A 63 -7.46 11.83 2.50
C ASP A 63 -7.28 10.79 1.38
N ILE A 64 -7.65 9.55 1.65
CA ILE A 64 -7.42 8.40 0.75
C ILE A 64 -8.24 8.52 -0.55
N GLU A 65 -9.46 9.02 -0.49
CA GLU A 65 -10.31 9.16 -1.68
C GLU A 65 -9.78 10.25 -2.60
N ASN A 66 -9.37 11.39 -2.05
CA ASN A 66 -8.73 12.47 -2.80
C ASN A 66 -7.41 12.02 -3.43
N ARG A 67 -6.60 11.26 -2.69
CA ARG A 67 -5.34 10.70 -3.19
C ARG A 67 -5.58 9.74 -4.36
N LEU A 68 -6.44 8.74 -4.20
CA LEU A 68 -6.73 7.78 -5.26
C LEU A 68 -7.36 8.44 -6.48
N SER A 69 -8.27 9.40 -6.27
CA SER A 69 -8.85 10.19 -7.36
C SER A 69 -7.79 11.00 -8.13
N ALA A 70 -6.81 11.58 -7.43
CA ALA A 70 -5.70 12.28 -8.06
C ALA A 70 -4.81 11.32 -8.88
N CYS A 71 -4.53 10.11 -8.34
CA CYS A 71 -3.79 9.08 -9.07
C CYS A 71 -4.55 8.59 -10.31
N CYS A 72 -5.89 8.42 -10.22
CA CYS A 72 -6.71 8.06 -11.39
C CYS A 72 -6.63 9.12 -12.50
N ARG A 73 -6.63 10.40 -12.13
CA ARG A 73 -6.45 11.49 -13.12
C ARG A 73 -5.05 11.51 -13.72
N ALA A 74 -4.03 11.20 -12.94
CA ALA A 74 -2.63 11.24 -13.40
C ALA A 74 -2.24 10.03 -14.26
N PHE A 75 -2.70 8.84 -13.92
CA PHE A 75 -2.20 7.59 -14.50
C PHE A 75 -3.27 6.79 -15.28
N GLY A 76 -4.55 7.06 -15.06
CA GLY A 76 -5.66 6.22 -15.50
C GLY A 76 -5.95 5.08 -14.52
N ALA A 77 -7.23 4.89 -14.17
CA ALA A 77 -7.65 3.89 -13.18
C ALA A 77 -7.27 2.45 -13.57
N ASP A 78 -7.31 2.13 -14.86
CA ASP A 78 -6.96 0.84 -15.45
C ASP A 78 -5.48 0.46 -15.27
N ARG A 79 -4.61 1.47 -15.12
CA ARG A 79 -3.17 1.26 -14.86
C ARG A 79 -2.83 1.12 -13.38
N ILE A 80 -3.70 1.55 -12.48
CA ILE A 80 -3.42 1.52 -11.05
C ILE A 80 -3.57 0.11 -10.49
N VAL A 81 -2.67 -0.22 -9.58
CA VAL A 81 -2.73 -1.36 -8.67
C VAL A 81 -2.67 -0.79 -7.25
N LEU A 82 -3.68 -1.06 -6.44
CA LEU A 82 -3.66 -0.69 -5.02
C LEU A 82 -2.58 -1.52 -4.32
N ASP A 83 -1.56 -0.86 -3.79
CA ASP A 83 -0.59 -1.49 -2.89
C ASP A 83 -1.18 -1.44 -1.48
N LEU A 84 -1.79 -2.57 -1.08
CA LEU A 84 -2.55 -2.74 0.15
C LEU A 84 -1.60 -3.10 1.30
N GLN A 85 -0.65 -2.23 1.59
CA GLN A 85 0.23 -2.36 2.75
C GLN A 85 -0.61 -2.17 4.02
N ARG A 86 -0.41 -3.06 4.98
CA ARG A 86 -1.12 -3.04 6.25
C ARG A 86 -0.48 -2.06 7.22
N LEU A 87 -1.23 -1.07 7.66
CA LEU A 87 -0.77 -0.13 8.68
C LEU A 87 -0.69 -0.80 10.05
N ARG A 88 0.43 -0.64 10.74
CA ARG A 88 0.68 -0.97 12.14
C ARG A 88 1.79 -0.06 12.64
N MET A 89 1.46 1.20 12.87
CA MET A 89 2.44 2.26 13.09
C MET A 89 2.10 3.06 14.35
N ASP A 90 3.11 3.35 15.15
CA ASP A 90 3.04 4.16 16.35
C ASP A 90 3.78 5.48 16.14
N PHE A 91 3.07 6.59 16.27
CA PHE A 91 3.61 7.95 16.06
C PHE A 91 3.68 8.72 17.38
N PRO A 92 4.77 9.43 17.67
CA PRO A 92 4.77 10.45 18.73
C PRO A 92 3.89 11.63 18.32
N LEU A 93 3.26 12.31 19.26
CA LEU A 93 2.54 13.56 18.99
C LEU A 93 3.16 14.71 19.81
N PRO A 94 3.60 15.78 19.16
CA PRO A 94 3.58 16.03 17.71
C PRO A 94 4.57 15.16 16.92
N CYS A 95 4.28 14.90 15.64
CA CYS A 95 5.12 14.10 14.73
C CYS A 95 5.55 14.96 13.52
N PRO A 96 6.52 15.86 13.67
CA PRO A 96 6.89 16.78 12.60
C PRO A 96 7.53 16.10 11.39
N THR A 97 8.14 14.93 11.57
CA THR A 97 8.74 14.14 10.47
C THR A 97 7.71 13.30 9.72
N GLY A 98 6.55 13.05 10.32
CA GLY A 98 5.57 12.11 9.79
C GLY A 98 6.02 10.64 9.84
N GLU A 99 7.14 10.35 10.52
CA GLU A 99 7.70 9.01 10.65
C GLU A 99 7.19 8.31 11.90
N GLY A 100 6.59 7.14 11.73
CA GLY A 100 6.15 6.28 12.82
C GLY A 100 7.08 5.09 13.02
N ILE A 101 6.89 4.39 14.12
CA ILE A 101 7.60 3.16 14.45
C ILE A 101 6.70 1.97 14.10
N PRO A 102 7.14 1.02 13.25
CA PRO A 102 6.37 -0.18 12.98
C PRO A 102 6.15 -1.00 14.27
N LEU A 103 4.95 -1.53 14.43
CA LEU A 103 4.58 -2.41 15.54
C LEU A 103 4.50 -3.87 15.08
N THR A 104 4.97 -4.78 15.92
CA THR A 104 4.67 -6.21 15.76
C THR A 104 3.22 -6.50 16.16
N ASP A 105 2.70 -7.67 15.81
CA ASP A 105 1.33 -8.07 16.18
C ASP A 105 1.16 -8.15 17.69
N GLU A 106 2.17 -8.64 18.42
CA GLU A 106 2.15 -8.72 19.88
C GLU A 106 2.15 -7.33 20.53
N GLN A 107 2.98 -6.41 20.00
CA GLN A 107 3.04 -5.04 20.49
C GLN A 107 1.71 -4.30 20.25
N LEU A 108 1.13 -4.48 19.07
CA LEU A 108 -0.17 -3.89 18.73
C LEU A 108 -1.27 -4.45 19.63
N ALA A 109 -1.36 -5.76 19.81
CA ALA A 109 -2.35 -6.42 20.67
C ALA A 109 -2.25 -5.93 22.12
N ALA A 110 -1.03 -5.83 22.66
CA ALA A 110 -0.80 -5.29 23.99
C ALA A 110 -1.25 -3.83 24.14
N LEU A 111 -0.98 -2.99 23.12
CA LEU A 111 -1.38 -1.58 23.12
C LEU A 111 -2.90 -1.41 22.92
N GLN A 112 -3.58 -2.31 22.22
CA GLN A 112 -5.03 -2.25 22.00
C GLN A 112 -5.85 -2.62 23.24
N THR A 113 -5.30 -3.44 24.13
CA THR A 113 -6.02 -3.98 25.30
C THR A 113 -6.60 -2.85 26.16
N GLY A 114 -7.93 -2.88 26.35
CA GLY A 114 -8.66 -1.93 27.18
C GLY A 114 -8.79 -0.52 26.57
N ARG A 115 -8.46 -0.34 25.29
CA ARG A 115 -8.57 0.97 24.62
C ARG A 115 -9.72 1.01 23.63
N GLN A 116 -10.33 2.17 23.52
CA GLN A 116 -11.31 2.44 22.47
C GLN A 116 -10.57 2.71 21.17
N ILE A 117 -10.98 2.01 20.11
CA ILE A 117 -10.44 2.12 18.76
C ILE A 117 -11.46 2.87 17.90
N PHE A 118 -10.97 3.87 17.19
CA PHE A 118 -11.77 4.72 16.31
C PHE A 118 -11.46 4.40 14.84
N PHE A 119 -12.36 4.80 13.95
CA PHE A 119 -12.14 4.73 12.51
C PHE A 119 -11.99 6.14 11.94
N SER A 120 -10.91 6.39 11.20
CA SER A 120 -10.72 7.60 10.41
C SER A 120 -11.20 7.35 8.98
N ARG A 121 -12.25 8.08 8.60
CA ARG A 121 -12.78 8.04 7.23
C ARG A 121 -11.78 8.57 6.21
N GLU A 122 -11.05 9.62 6.57
CA GLU A 122 -10.06 10.28 5.73
C GLU A 122 -8.87 9.35 5.42
N LEU A 123 -8.38 8.63 6.43
CA LEU A 123 -7.26 7.70 6.25
C LEU A 123 -7.69 6.31 5.76
N GLY A 124 -8.99 5.98 5.91
CA GLY A 124 -9.49 4.63 5.67
C GLY A 124 -8.88 3.60 6.62
N ALA A 125 -8.49 4.00 7.81
CA ALA A 125 -7.75 3.20 8.79
C ALA A 125 -8.34 3.37 10.19
N ARG A 126 -8.06 2.44 11.10
CA ARG A 126 -8.39 2.57 12.51
C ARG A 126 -7.28 3.28 13.26
N TYR A 127 -7.62 3.91 14.37
CA TYR A 127 -6.65 4.56 15.24
C TYR A 127 -7.07 4.58 16.70
N PHE A 128 -6.08 4.75 17.57
CA PHE A 128 -6.28 5.11 18.97
C PHE A 128 -5.11 5.94 19.47
N THR A 129 -5.29 6.59 20.62
CA THR A 129 -4.21 7.34 21.28
C THR A 129 -3.93 6.75 22.65
N TYR A 130 -2.69 6.92 23.11
CA TYR A 130 -2.29 6.54 24.45
C TYR A 130 -1.17 7.45 24.96
N ARG A 131 -0.86 7.38 26.27
CA ARG A 131 0.23 8.14 26.86
C ARG A 131 1.33 7.19 27.32
N ARG A 132 2.57 7.57 27.04
CA ARG A 132 3.77 6.85 27.48
C ARG A 132 4.86 7.87 27.85
N GLY A 133 5.36 7.79 29.09
CA GLY A 133 6.45 8.69 29.54
C GLY A 133 6.13 10.19 29.45
N GLY A 134 4.85 10.57 29.61
CA GLY A 134 4.40 11.96 29.47
C GLY A 134 4.07 12.38 28.03
N GLU A 135 4.45 11.61 27.03
CA GLU A 135 4.15 11.87 25.61
C GLU A 135 2.79 11.27 25.22
N THR A 136 2.05 11.98 24.38
CA THR A 136 0.89 11.43 23.68
C THR A 136 1.36 10.71 22.44
N ARG A 137 0.83 9.51 22.22
CA ARG A 137 1.15 8.68 21.06
C ARG A 137 -0.13 8.34 20.30
N PHE A 138 0.02 8.16 18.98
CA PHE A 138 -1.06 7.91 18.05
C PHE A 138 -0.73 6.64 17.26
N VAL A 139 -1.58 5.65 17.36
CA VAL A 139 -1.42 4.38 16.63
C VAL A 139 -2.39 4.35 15.47
N LEU A 140 -1.86 4.09 14.27
CA LEU A 140 -2.63 3.78 13.07
C LEU A 140 -2.52 2.29 12.77
N LEU A 141 -3.66 1.68 12.46
CA LEU A 141 -3.71 0.24 12.14
C LEU A 141 -4.76 -0.07 11.08
N ASP A 142 -4.47 -1.10 10.31
CA ASP A 142 -5.43 -1.74 9.40
C ASP A 142 -5.82 -3.11 9.93
N ASP A 143 -7.09 -3.46 9.70
CA ASP A 143 -7.65 -4.79 9.84
C ASP A 143 -8.32 -5.24 8.53
N GLY A 144 -8.97 -6.41 8.51
CA GLY A 144 -9.66 -6.91 7.32
C GLY A 144 -10.74 -5.95 6.81
N ASP A 145 -11.52 -5.35 7.73
CA ASP A 145 -12.59 -4.39 7.37
C ASP A 145 -12.02 -3.11 6.72
N THR A 146 -10.94 -2.55 7.25
CA THR A 146 -10.33 -1.34 6.67
C THR A 146 -9.72 -1.61 5.29
N LEU A 147 -9.06 -2.75 5.09
CA LEU A 147 -8.53 -3.13 3.78
C LEU A 147 -9.66 -3.40 2.78
N HIS A 148 -10.76 -4.04 3.20
CA HIS A 148 -11.96 -4.21 2.36
C HIS A 148 -12.55 -2.86 1.91
N ARG A 149 -12.64 -1.88 2.82
CA ARG A 149 -13.10 -0.53 2.49
C ARG A 149 -12.18 0.17 1.49
N LYS A 150 -10.88 -0.01 1.59
CA LYS A 150 -9.90 0.51 0.61
C LYS A 150 -10.07 -0.14 -0.77
N ILE A 151 -10.31 -1.45 -0.81
CA ILE A 151 -10.63 -2.17 -2.05
C ILE A 151 -11.92 -1.64 -2.67
N ALA A 152 -13.01 -1.56 -1.88
CA ALA A 152 -14.30 -1.05 -2.35
C ALA A 152 -14.22 0.41 -2.83
N LEU A 153 -13.40 1.24 -2.19
CA LEU A 153 -13.13 2.59 -2.67
C LEU A 153 -12.43 2.57 -4.03
N GLY A 154 -11.42 1.73 -4.19
CA GLY A 154 -10.73 1.54 -5.47
C GLY A 154 -11.68 1.12 -6.59
N GLU A 155 -12.55 0.14 -6.33
CA GLU A 155 -13.56 -0.34 -7.29
C GLU A 155 -14.51 0.78 -7.74
N ARG A 156 -14.98 1.61 -6.81
CA ARG A 156 -15.81 2.79 -7.16
C ARG A 156 -15.08 3.78 -8.06
N LEU A 157 -13.76 3.87 -7.97
CA LEU A 157 -12.91 4.72 -8.81
C LEU A 157 -12.44 4.03 -10.11
N GLY A 158 -12.88 2.78 -10.35
CA GLY A 158 -12.50 1.99 -11.53
C GLY A 158 -11.15 1.28 -11.42
N ILE A 159 -10.61 1.14 -10.20
CA ILE A 159 -9.38 0.39 -9.93
C ILE A 159 -9.77 -1.04 -9.55
N HIS A 160 -9.36 -2.02 -10.36
CA HIS A 160 -9.75 -3.43 -10.21
C HIS A 160 -8.59 -4.36 -9.87
N ARG A 161 -7.48 -3.82 -9.37
CA ARG A 161 -6.29 -4.61 -9.03
C ARG A 161 -5.72 -4.19 -7.70
N GLY A 162 -5.32 -5.18 -6.91
CA GLY A 162 -4.62 -4.98 -5.65
C GLY A 162 -3.42 -5.90 -5.52
N LEU A 163 -2.44 -5.48 -4.75
CA LEU A 163 -1.27 -6.24 -4.32
C LEU A 163 -1.31 -6.35 -2.80
N LEU A 164 -1.22 -7.57 -2.28
CA LEU A 164 -1.14 -7.89 -0.87
C LEU A 164 0.18 -8.63 -0.60
N THR A 165 0.86 -8.27 0.47
CA THR A 165 2.03 -9.01 0.95
C THR A 165 1.57 -10.09 1.93
N LEU A 166 1.67 -11.35 1.53
CA LEU A 166 1.17 -12.49 2.30
C LEU A 166 1.63 -12.53 3.77
N PRO A 167 2.91 -12.36 4.11
CA PRO A 167 3.35 -12.38 5.49
C PRO A 167 2.65 -11.33 6.37
N GLU A 168 2.27 -10.19 5.80
CA GLU A 168 1.62 -9.10 6.53
C GLU A 168 0.11 -9.28 6.68
N CYS A 169 -0.51 -10.04 5.79
CA CYS A 169 -1.96 -10.18 5.67
C CYS A 169 -2.46 -11.61 5.86
N ALA A 170 -1.61 -12.55 6.27
CA ALA A 170 -1.96 -13.97 6.36
C ALA A 170 -3.15 -14.25 7.30
N ASP A 171 -3.23 -13.52 8.40
CA ASP A 171 -4.27 -13.62 9.43
C ASP A 171 -5.64 -13.09 8.97
N ILE A 172 -5.65 -12.12 8.06
CA ILE A 172 -6.86 -11.47 7.55
C ILE A 172 -7.22 -11.87 6.12
N LEU A 173 -6.42 -12.74 5.49
CA LEU A 173 -6.62 -13.13 4.09
C LEU A 173 -8.00 -13.76 3.85
N ARG A 174 -8.50 -14.55 4.81
CA ARG A 174 -9.83 -15.16 4.72
C ARG A 174 -10.94 -14.12 4.67
N ASP A 175 -10.80 -13.04 5.41
CA ASP A 175 -11.77 -11.95 5.48
C ASP A 175 -11.77 -11.13 4.17
N LEU A 176 -10.67 -11.17 3.41
CA LEU A 176 -10.51 -10.41 2.15
C LEU A 176 -10.94 -11.21 0.92
N THR A 177 -11.08 -12.53 1.00
CA THR A 177 -11.38 -13.43 -0.14
C THR A 177 -12.74 -14.12 -0.06
N GLY A 178 -13.51 -13.82 1.00
CA GLY A 178 -14.83 -14.41 1.31
C GLY A 178 -16.02 -13.79 0.60
#